data_b582463f0867b63db7e89a1f9ca97a26
#
_entry.id   b582463f0867b63db7e89a1f9ca97a26
#
_cell.length_a   1.000
_cell.length_b   1.000
_cell.length_c   1.000
_cell.angle_alpha   90.00
_cell.angle_beta   90.00
_cell.angle_gamma   90.00
#
_symmetry.space_group_name_H-M   'P 1'
#
loop_
_entity.id
_entity.type
_entity.pdbx_description
1 polymer ?
#
loop_
_entity_poly.entity_id
_entity_poly.type
_entity_poly.pdbx_seq_one_letter_code
_entity_poly.pdbx_strand_id
1 'polypeptide(L)'
;NQNSAVMIAKGRINGIEVTAGAINFEFIGGSVGAAEGEAIIYGVQHAIDNQTPFVFFPCGGGQRMFESPIALANMTRTTLAINELKKNNLPYLVCFTDPTAGGITASFAMLGDIHFAEPGCLIAFAGKRVIQATVKEELSSDFQTSEFVEKHGFVDRIVERKDLKTEISLLLSILLKKDNAVNEKQINETSDNIEPLAKAAS
;
A
#
# COMPACT_ATOMS: atom_id res chain seq x y z
N ASN A 1 9.05 2.84 -20.61
CA ASN A 1 9.34 1.45 -20.29
C ASN A 1 9.43 1.33 -18.77
N GLN A 2 8.53 0.57 -18.14
CA GLN A 2 8.61 0.18 -16.74
C GLN A 2 9.43 -1.11 -16.61
N ASN A 3 10.32 -1.15 -15.64
CA ASN A 3 11.13 -2.34 -15.34
C ASN A 3 10.64 -3.07 -14.07
N SER A 4 9.63 -2.52 -13.38
CA SER A 4 9.03 -3.05 -12.16
C SER A 4 7.58 -2.61 -12.05
N ALA A 5 6.74 -3.42 -11.39
CA ALA A 5 5.37 -3.04 -11.05
C ALA A 5 5.34 -1.96 -9.96
N VAL A 6 6.34 -1.92 -9.06
CA VAL A 6 6.38 -0.97 -7.95
C VAL A 6 7.05 0.33 -8.35
N MET A 7 6.38 1.42 -8.03
CA MET A 7 6.92 2.78 -8.13
C MET A 7 7.03 3.37 -6.73
N ILE A 8 8.18 3.94 -6.40
CA ILE A 8 8.40 4.69 -5.18
C ILE A 8 8.64 6.15 -5.53
N ALA A 9 8.04 7.05 -4.77
CA ALA A 9 8.15 8.48 -4.94
C ALA A 9 8.25 9.19 -3.58
N LYS A 10 8.87 10.37 -3.57
CA LYS A 10 8.78 11.34 -2.47
C LYS A 10 7.90 12.50 -2.90
N GLY A 11 7.22 13.12 -1.97
CA GLY A 11 6.37 14.26 -2.26
C GLY A 11 5.74 14.85 -1.02
N ARG A 12 4.70 15.65 -1.23
CA ARG A 12 3.93 16.26 -0.13
C ARG A 12 2.44 16.01 -0.31
N ILE A 13 1.79 15.65 0.78
CA ILE A 13 0.32 15.57 0.86
C ILE A 13 -0.12 16.70 1.79
N ASN A 14 -0.76 17.74 1.24
CA ASN A 14 -1.17 18.95 1.99
C ASN A 14 -0.04 19.50 2.89
N GLY A 15 1.17 19.64 2.32
CA GLY A 15 2.35 20.17 3.02
C GLY A 15 3.11 19.18 3.91
N ILE A 16 2.58 17.98 4.14
CA ILE A 16 3.26 16.92 4.92
C ILE A 16 4.16 16.12 3.97
N GLU A 17 5.45 16.08 4.24
CA GLU A 17 6.40 15.25 3.46
C GLU A 17 6.10 13.78 3.69
N VAL A 18 6.08 13.01 2.60
CA VAL A 18 5.81 11.57 2.61
C VAL A 18 6.71 10.84 1.63
N THR A 19 7.02 9.60 1.95
CA THR A 19 7.45 8.61 0.97
C THR A 19 6.25 7.77 0.59
N ALA A 20 5.97 7.62 -0.70
CA ALA A 20 4.82 6.88 -1.19
C ALA A 20 5.26 5.76 -2.14
N GLY A 21 4.52 4.65 -2.13
CA GLY A 21 4.69 3.56 -3.06
C GLY A 21 3.36 3.12 -3.67
N ALA A 22 3.38 2.70 -4.92
CA ALA A 22 2.21 2.16 -5.61
C ALA A 22 2.60 1.00 -6.52
N ILE A 23 1.67 0.06 -6.69
CA ILE A 23 1.84 -1.07 -7.61
C ILE A 23 1.00 -0.81 -8.85
N ASN A 24 1.62 -0.92 -10.03
CA ASN A 24 0.91 -0.90 -11.30
C ASN A 24 0.44 -2.32 -11.69
N PHE A 25 -0.86 -2.51 -11.72
CA PHE A 25 -1.48 -3.80 -12.09
C PHE A 25 -1.20 -4.20 -13.55
N GLU A 26 -1.01 -3.25 -14.45
CA GLU A 26 -0.71 -3.54 -15.86
C GLU A 26 0.65 -4.23 -16.05
N PHE A 27 1.56 -4.07 -15.10
CA PHE A 27 2.84 -4.77 -15.13
C PHE A 27 2.71 -6.15 -14.47
N ILE A 28 2.52 -7.17 -15.27
CA ILE A 28 2.44 -8.59 -14.84
C ILE A 28 1.41 -8.81 -13.70
N GLY A 29 0.22 -8.18 -13.81
CA GLY A 29 -0.85 -8.31 -12.82
C GLY A 29 -0.48 -7.77 -11.43
N GLY A 30 0.44 -6.82 -11.37
CA GLY A 30 0.93 -6.26 -10.09
C GLY A 30 1.68 -7.27 -9.22
N SER A 31 2.08 -8.42 -9.79
CA SER A 31 2.74 -9.48 -9.01
C SER A 31 4.11 -9.06 -8.50
N VAL A 32 4.41 -9.44 -7.25
CA VAL A 32 5.65 -9.05 -6.56
C VAL A 32 6.74 -10.10 -6.81
N GLY A 33 7.74 -9.73 -7.58
CA GLY A 33 8.99 -10.46 -7.79
C GLY A 33 10.17 -9.82 -7.07
N ALA A 34 11.39 -10.17 -7.48
CA ALA A 34 12.62 -9.67 -6.88
C ALA A 34 12.70 -8.15 -6.94
N ALA A 35 12.49 -7.56 -8.12
CA ALA A 35 12.59 -6.11 -8.32
C ALA A 35 11.55 -5.34 -7.50
N GLU A 36 10.32 -5.84 -7.41
CA GLU A 36 9.25 -5.23 -6.63
C GLU A 36 9.55 -5.29 -5.13
N GLY A 37 10.06 -6.43 -4.65
CA GLY A 37 10.47 -6.58 -3.25
C GLY A 37 11.58 -5.60 -2.86
N GLU A 38 12.61 -5.46 -3.70
CA GLU A 38 13.68 -4.48 -3.50
C GLU A 38 13.17 -3.04 -3.52
N ALA A 39 12.26 -2.72 -4.46
CA ALA A 39 11.68 -1.38 -4.54
C ALA A 39 10.89 -1.01 -3.27
N ILE A 40 10.10 -1.96 -2.71
CA ILE A 40 9.37 -1.74 -1.46
C ILE A 40 10.35 -1.51 -0.30
N ILE A 41 11.39 -2.36 -0.17
CA ILE A 41 12.40 -2.24 0.88
C ILE A 41 13.14 -0.90 0.75
N TYR A 42 13.50 -0.51 -0.47
CA TYR A 42 14.12 0.78 -0.74
C TYR A 42 13.22 1.96 -0.33
N GLY A 43 11.92 1.89 -0.66
CA GLY A 43 10.95 2.92 -0.27
C GLY A 43 10.84 3.06 1.25
N VAL A 44 10.82 1.95 1.96
CA VAL A 44 10.81 1.93 3.43
C VAL A 44 12.11 2.52 3.99
N GLN A 45 13.27 2.11 3.47
CA GLN A 45 14.56 2.66 3.90
C GLN A 45 14.63 4.16 3.65
N HIS A 46 14.17 4.62 2.47
CA HIS A 46 14.09 6.05 2.17
C HIS A 46 13.20 6.80 3.17
N ALA A 47 12.06 6.22 3.56
CA ALA A 47 11.19 6.82 4.58
C ALA A 47 11.91 6.94 5.93
N ILE A 48 12.66 5.92 6.34
CA ILE A 48 13.47 5.92 7.57
C ILE A 48 14.55 7.00 7.52
N ASP A 49 15.33 7.04 6.43
CA ASP A 49 16.46 7.97 6.28
C ASP A 49 16.01 9.44 6.27
N ASN A 50 14.81 9.69 5.73
CA ASN A 50 14.24 11.05 5.65
C ASN A 50 13.22 11.35 6.76
N GLN A 51 13.00 10.43 7.70
CA GLN A 51 12.06 10.58 8.81
C GLN A 51 10.65 10.97 8.32
N THR A 52 10.19 10.33 7.23
CA THR A 52 8.86 10.56 6.64
C THR A 52 7.93 9.37 6.89
N PRO A 53 6.61 9.59 6.99
CA PRO A 53 5.66 8.49 6.93
C PRO A 53 5.74 7.78 5.58
N PHE A 54 5.37 6.50 5.57
CA PHE A 54 5.27 5.70 4.36
C PHE A 54 3.81 5.45 4.02
N VAL A 55 3.40 5.80 2.80
CA VAL A 55 2.03 5.58 2.31
C VAL A 55 2.10 4.63 1.12
N PHE A 56 1.37 3.52 1.17
CA PHE A 56 1.46 2.52 0.11
C PHE A 56 0.10 2.17 -0.48
N PHE A 57 0.06 2.04 -1.82
CA PHE A 57 -1.10 1.70 -2.61
C PHE A 57 -0.87 0.32 -3.27
N PRO A 58 -1.18 -0.78 -2.57
CA PRO A 58 -1.02 -2.12 -3.11
C PRO A 58 -2.07 -2.40 -4.17
N CYS A 59 -1.65 -3.10 -5.24
CA CYS A 59 -2.53 -3.61 -6.28
C CYS A 59 -1.87 -4.85 -6.90
N GLY A 60 -2.54 -6.02 -6.88
CA GLY A 60 -2.00 -7.21 -7.54
C GLY A 60 -2.47 -8.53 -6.96
N GLY A 61 -2.18 -9.58 -7.70
CA GLY A 61 -2.61 -10.94 -7.38
C GLY A 61 -1.75 -11.68 -6.35
N GLY A 62 -0.61 -11.12 -5.94
CA GLY A 62 0.28 -11.76 -4.97
C GLY A 62 1.73 -11.86 -5.43
N GLN A 63 2.44 -12.88 -4.94
CA GLN A 63 3.83 -13.13 -5.30
C GLN A 63 3.95 -13.67 -6.73
N ARG A 64 5.01 -13.28 -7.43
CA ARG A 64 5.29 -13.70 -8.82
C ARG A 64 5.74 -15.15 -8.86
N MET A 65 4.84 -16.05 -9.27
CA MET A 65 5.04 -17.49 -9.20
C MET A 65 6.26 -17.99 -9.97
N PHE A 66 6.56 -17.43 -11.16
CA PHE A 66 7.69 -17.89 -11.97
C PHE A 66 9.07 -17.40 -11.45
N GLU A 67 9.13 -16.54 -10.45
CA GLU A 67 10.34 -16.23 -9.70
C GLU A 67 10.51 -17.10 -8.43
N SER A 68 9.55 -18.01 -8.20
CA SER A 68 9.63 -19.10 -7.21
C SER A 68 10.12 -18.67 -5.81
N PRO A 69 11.19 -19.25 -5.24
CA PRO A 69 11.65 -18.99 -3.89
C PRO A 69 12.04 -17.51 -3.65
N ILE A 70 12.52 -16.82 -4.68
CA ILE A 70 12.94 -15.42 -4.57
C ILE A 70 11.72 -14.54 -4.28
N ALA A 71 10.64 -14.74 -5.05
CA ALA A 71 9.39 -14.02 -4.81
C ALA A 71 8.79 -14.34 -3.43
N LEU A 72 8.84 -15.61 -3.01
CA LEU A 72 8.36 -16.02 -1.69
C LEU A 72 9.19 -15.40 -0.55
N ALA A 73 10.50 -15.35 -0.68
CA ALA A 73 11.40 -14.75 0.31
C ALA A 73 11.13 -13.26 0.52
N ASN A 74 10.63 -12.55 -0.50
CA ASN A 74 10.26 -11.14 -0.38
C ASN A 74 9.14 -10.88 0.63
N MET A 75 8.26 -11.84 0.89
CA MET A 75 7.24 -11.68 1.93
C MET A 75 7.88 -11.42 3.30
N THR A 76 8.88 -12.23 3.66
CA THR A 76 9.63 -12.02 4.91
C THR A 76 10.44 -10.73 4.87
N ARG A 77 11.14 -10.46 3.78
CA ARG A 77 12.01 -9.29 3.64
C ARG A 77 11.24 -7.98 3.74
N THR A 78 10.11 -7.86 3.06
CA THR A 78 9.25 -6.67 3.13
C THR A 78 8.61 -6.52 4.50
N THR A 79 8.18 -7.62 5.13
CA THR A 79 7.69 -7.61 6.52
C THR A 79 8.74 -7.08 7.50
N LEU A 80 9.98 -7.54 7.37
CA LEU A 80 11.09 -7.04 8.20
C LEU A 80 11.36 -5.56 7.98
N ALA A 81 11.32 -5.10 6.73
CA ALA A 81 11.49 -3.69 6.42
C ALA A 81 10.40 -2.82 7.08
N ILE A 82 9.12 -3.22 6.99
CA ILE A 82 8.03 -2.52 7.68
C ILE A 82 8.23 -2.53 9.20
N ASN A 83 8.73 -3.62 9.77
CA ASN A 83 9.03 -3.67 11.20
C ASN A 83 10.13 -2.65 11.59
N GLU A 84 11.16 -2.47 10.76
CA GLU A 84 12.17 -1.43 10.98
C GLU A 84 11.57 0.00 10.90
N LEU A 85 10.65 0.25 9.97
CA LEU A 85 9.91 1.52 9.89
C LEU A 85 9.17 1.80 11.21
N LYS A 86 8.46 0.80 11.74
CA LYS A 86 7.71 0.91 13.00
C LYS A 86 8.63 1.15 14.20
N LYS A 87 9.80 0.52 14.25
CA LYS A 87 10.81 0.79 15.30
C LYS A 87 11.31 2.23 15.29
N ASN A 88 11.27 2.89 14.12
CA ASN A 88 11.59 4.30 13.99
C ASN A 88 10.39 5.23 14.30
N ASN A 89 9.27 4.68 14.78
CA ASN A 89 8.04 5.41 15.09
C ASN A 89 7.48 6.22 13.90
N LEU A 90 7.67 5.73 12.70
CA LEU A 90 7.17 6.35 11.48
C LEU A 90 5.85 5.71 11.06
N PRO A 91 4.79 6.50 10.82
CA PRO A 91 3.50 5.98 10.39
C PRO A 91 3.57 5.23 9.06
N TYR A 92 2.89 4.10 8.99
CA TYR A 92 2.68 3.32 7.78
C TYR A 92 1.19 3.25 7.45
N LEU A 93 0.76 3.92 6.37
CA LEU A 93 -0.61 3.92 5.89
C LEU A 93 -0.72 3.09 4.63
N VAL A 94 -1.73 2.23 4.55
CA VAL A 94 -2.01 1.41 3.37
C VAL A 94 -3.39 1.75 2.82
N CYS A 95 -3.46 1.98 1.51
CA CYS A 95 -4.69 2.26 0.78
C CYS A 95 -4.92 1.14 -0.23
N PHE A 96 -5.74 0.15 0.12
CA PHE A 96 -6.04 -0.98 -0.75
C PHE A 96 -6.77 -0.54 -2.01
N THR A 97 -6.26 -1.01 -3.15
CA THR A 97 -6.87 -0.81 -4.48
C THR A 97 -7.21 -2.14 -5.13
N ASP A 98 -8.08 -2.14 -6.12
CA ASP A 98 -8.60 -3.35 -6.76
C ASP A 98 -7.67 -3.92 -7.84
N PRO A 99 -7.33 -5.20 -7.78
CA PRO A 99 -7.42 -6.12 -6.65
C PRO A 99 -6.18 -6.07 -5.76
N THR A 100 -6.28 -6.44 -4.49
CA THR A 100 -5.13 -6.70 -3.63
C THR A 100 -5.28 -8.07 -2.98
N ALA A 101 -4.41 -9.03 -3.34
CA ALA A 101 -4.59 -10.42 -2.92
C ALA A 101 -3.27 -11.18 -2.69
N GLY A 102 -3.40 -12.39 -2.20
CA GLY A 102 -2.32 -13.38 -2.06
C GLY A 102 -1.22 -12.95 -1.12
N GLY A 103 0.03 -13.15 -1.55
CA GLY A 103 1.20 -12.80 -0.76
C GLY A 103 1.38 -11.31 -0.49
N ILE A 104 0.69 -10.42 -1.22
CA ILE A 104 0.69 -8.98 -0.95
C ILE A 104 -0.05 -8.71 0.37
N THR A 105 -1.28 -9.20 0.50
CA THR A 105 -2.06 -9.09 1.75
C THR A 105 -1.41 -9.87 2.89
N ALA A 106 -0.85 -11.06 2.61
CA ALA A 106 -0.22 -11.89 3.63
C ALA A 106 1.18 -11.39 4.07
N SER A 107 1.63 -10.24 3.59
CA SER A 107 2.91 -9.65 4.00
C SER A 107 2.75 -8.15 4.30
N PHE A 108 3.39 -7.30 3.53
CA PHE A 108 3.50 -5.87 3.85
C PHE A 108 2.17 -5.10 3.84
N ALA A 109 1.18 -5.49 3.01
CA ALA A 109 -0.03 -4.70 2.85
C ALA A 109 -0.95 -4.71 4.09
N MET A 110 -0.98 -5.81 4.87
CA MET A 110 -1.76 -5.88 6.12
C MET A 110 -0.96 -5.48 7.38
N LEU A 111 0.17 -4.80 7.19
CA LEU A 111 1.00 -4.33 8.31
C LEU A 111 0.88 -2.83 8.55
N GLY A 112 -0.03 -2.15 7.89
CA GLY A 112 -0.31 -0.73 8.11
C GLY A 112 -0.70 -0.42 9.56
N ASP A 113 -0.44 0.79 9.99
CA ASP A 113 -1.01 1.33 11.23
C ASP A 113 -2.45 1.76 10.99
N ILE A 114 -2.77 2.11 9.74
CA ILE A 114 -4.13 2.41 9.27
C ILE A 114 -4.30 1.81 7.87
N HIS A 115 -5.45 1.17 7.67
CA HIS A 115 -5.84 0.55 6.41
C HIS A 115 -7.05 1.27 5.81
N PHE A 116 -6.84 1.98 4.70
CA PHE A 116 -7.91 2.45 3.84
C PHE A 116 -8.20 1.43 2.74
N ALA A 117 -9.41 1.47 2.19
CA ALA A 117 -9.75 0.75 0.98
C ALA A 117 -10.62 1.61 0.06
N GLU A 118 -10.44 1.46 -1.25
CA GLU A 118 -11.39 2.01 -2.21
C GLU A 118 -12.69 1.19 -2.20
N PRO A 119 -13.86 1.81 -2.47
CA PRO A 119 -15.13 1.10 -2.51
C PRO A 119 -15.11 -0.08 -3.49
N GLY A 120 -15.64 -1.21 -3.07
CA GLY A 120 -15.80 -2.41 -3.90
C GLY A 120 -14.51 -3.13 -4.28
N CYS A 121 -13.33 -2.71 -3.79
CA CYS A 121 -12.09 -3.38 -4.16
C CYS A 121 -12.00 -4.79 -3.54
N LEU A 122 -11.40 -5.71 -4.29
CA LEU A 122 -11.13 -7.07 -3.83
C LEU A 122 -9.91 -7.07 -2.89
N ILE A 123 -10.13 -7.50 -1.63
CA ILE A 123 -9.06 -7.69 -0.65
C ILE A 123 -9.12 -9.13 -0.16
N ALA A 124 -8.14 -9.93 -0.54
CA ALA A 124 -8.18 -11.37 -0.34
C ALA A 124 -6.80 -11.95 -0.02
N PHE A 125 -6.76 -13.11 0.64
CA PHE A 125 -5.58 -13.96 0.60
C PHE A 125 -5.77 -15.01 -0.49
N ALA A 126 -6.63 -16.01 -0.28
CA ALA A 126 -6.98 -16.98 -1.31
C ALA A 126 -8.16 -16.46 -2.13
N GLY A 127 -8.08 -16.59 -3.44
CA GLY A 127 -9.16 -16.18 -4.34
C GLY A 127 -10.45 -16.99 -4.11
N LYS A 128 -11.59 -16.37 -4.36
CA LYS A 128 -12.95 -16.94 -4.21
C LYS A 128 -13.08 -18.36 -4.81
N ARG A 129 -12.54 -18.57 -6.01
CA ARG A 129 -12.57 -19.87 -6.70
C ARG A 129 -11.83 -20.98 -5.93
N VAL A 130 -10.69 -20.63 -5.33
CA VAL A 130 -9.89 -21.58 -4.54
C VAL A 130 -10.63 -21.97 -3.28
N ILE A 131 -11.23 -21.00 -2.60
CA ILE A 131 -12.00 -21.24 -1.37
C ILE A 131 -13.20 -22.11 -1.67
N GLN A 132 -14.01 -21.76 -2.69
CA GLN A 132 -15.18 -22.55 -3.09
C GLN A 132 -14.83 -23.99 -3.46
N ALA A 133 -13.74 -24.20 -4.20
CA ALA A 133 -13.29 -25.53 -4.57
C ALA A 133 -12.81 -26.36 -3.35
N THR A 134 -12.30 -25.71 -2.31
CA THR A 134 -11.75 -26.37 -1.12
C THR A 134 -12.83 -26.65 -0.08
N VAL A 135 -13.64 -25.65 0.26
CA VAL A 135 -14.64 -25.74 1.33
C VAL A 135 -15.97 -26.28 0.85
N LYS A 136 -16.23 -26.18 -0.45
CA LYS A 136 -17.51 -26.61 -1.12
C LYS A 136 -18.75 -25.87 -0.57
N GLU A 137 -18.56 -24.64 -0.09
CA GLU A 137 -19.65 -23.78 0.36
C GLU A 137 -19.90 -22.66 -0.62
N GLU A 138 -21.14 -22.19 -0.70
CA GLU A 138 -21.47 -20.99 -1.44
C GLU A 138 -21.04 -19.76 -0.65
N LEU A 139 -20.23 -18.93 -1.29
CA LEU A 139 -19.77 -17.68 -0.72
C LEU A 139 -20.73 -16.54 -1.09
N SER A 140 -20.96 -15.62 -0.17
CA SER A 140 -21.77 -14.44 -0.43
C SER A 140 -21.24 -13.62 -1.63
N SER A 141 -22.12 -12.86 -2.27
CA SER A 141 -21.77 -12.05 -3.45
C SER A 141 -20.71 -10.98 -3.11
N ASP A 142 -20.79 -10.43 -1.90
CA ASP A 142 -19.91 -9.40 -1.34
C ASP A 142 -18.64 -9.95 -0.68
N PHE A 143 -18.48 -11.28 -0.64
CA PHE A 143 -17.31 -11.90 0.00
C PHE A 143 -15.98 -11.36 -0.54
N GLN A 144 -15.11 -10.92 0.36
CA GLN A 144 -13.81 -10.32 0.07
C GLN A 144 -13.85 -8.92 -0.60
N THR A 145 -15.01 -8.26 -0.67
CA THR A 145 -15.04 -6.83 -1.03
C THR A 145 -14.52 -5.97 0.13
N SER A 146 -14.13 -4.74 -0.15
CA SER A 146 -13.70 -3.79 0.89
C SER A 146 -14.75 -3.64 1.99
N GLU A 147 -16.05 -3.61 1.64
CA GLU A 147 -17.17 -3.52 2.57
C GLU A 147 -17.27 -4.75 3.48
N PHE A 148 -17.06 -5.92 2.90
CA PHE A 148 -17.03 -7.16 3.66
C PHE A 148 -15.83 -7.16 4.64
N VAL A 149 -14.67 -6.77 4.18
CA VAL A 149 -13.42 -6.79 4.95
C VAL A 149 -13.43 -5.72 6.06
N GLU A 150 -13.99 -4.53 5.80
CA GLU A 150 -14.22 -3.47 6.79
C GLU A 150 -15.15 -3.96 7.91
N LYS A 151 -16.29 -4.57 7.55
CA LYS A 151 -17.24 -5.14 8.52
C LYS A 151 -16.61 -6.19 9.44
N HIS A 152 -15.56 -6.88 8.98
CA HIS A 152 -14.82 -7.86 9.76
C HIS A 152 -13.58 -7.27 10.48
N GLY A 153 -13.36 -5.96 10.41
CA GLY A 153 -12.33 -5.26 11.16
C GLY A 153 -10.91 -5.36 10.58
N PHE A 154 -10.76 -5.71 9.30
CA PHE A 154 -9.45 -5.75 8.63
C PHE A 154 -9.11 -4.46 7.88
N VAL A 155 -10.10 -3.63 7.62
CA VAL A 155 -9.96 -2.30 7.03
C VAL A 155 -10.60 -1.31 7.99
N ASP A 156 -9.93 -0.19 8.23
CA ASP A 156 -10.39 0.83 9.17
C ASP A 156 -11.43 1.75 8.54
N ARG A 157 -11.31 2.02 7.24
CA ARG A 157 -12.21 2.92 6.54
C ARG A 157 -12.20 2.75 5.03
N ILE A 158 -13.39 2.78 4.43
CA ILE A 158 -13.58 2.86 2.98
C ILE A 158 -13.61 4.33 2.57
N VAL A 159 -12.77 4.69 1.59
CA VAL A 159 -12.60 6.07 1.13
C VAL A 159 -12.57 6.13 -0.39
N GLU A 160 -13.39 6.99 -0.97
CA GLU A 160 -13.36 7.29 -2.40
C GLU A 160 -11.99 7.86 -2.79
N ARG A 161 -11.47 7.49 -3.97
CA ARG A 161 -10.15 7.93 -4.46
C ARG A 161 -9.98 9.45 -4.42
N LYS A 162 -11.02 10.21 -4.75
CA LYS A 162 -11.03 11.68 -4.74
C LYS A 162 -10.79 12.28 -3.34
N ASP A 163 -11.17 11.55 -2.29
CA ASP A 163 -11.13 12.01 -0.90
C ASP A 163 -9.88 11.51 -0.16
N LEU A 164 -9.14 10.53 -0.74
CA LEU A 164 -7.95 9.91 -0.12
C LEU A 164 -6.89 10.93 0.29
N LYS A 165 -6.62 11.94 -0.54
CA LYS A 165 -5.63 12.99 -0.23
C LYS A 165 -5.97 13.69 1.09
N THR A 166 -7.23 14.05 1.28
CA THR A 166 -7.72 14.75 2.49
C THR A 166 -7.65 13.83 3.71
N GLU A 167 -8.14 12.60 3.59
CA GLU A 167 -8.16 11.63 4.67
C GLU A 167 -6.74 11.24 5.13
N ILE A 168 -5.85 10.96 4.19
CA ILE A 168 -4.43 10.64 4.48
C ILE A 168 -3.78 11.81 5.20
N SER A 169 -3.95 13.05 4.71
CA SER A 169 -3.32 14.22 5.34
C SER A 169 -3.85 14.47 6.75
N LEU A 170 -5.15 14.28 6.98
CA LEU A 170 -5.76 14.41 8.29
C LEU A 170 -5.15 13.43 9.29
N LEU A 171 -5.09 12.15 8.94
CA LEU A 171 -4.54 11.13 9.83
C LEU A 171 -3.03 11.28 10.02
N LEU A 172 -2.29 11.64 8.99
CA LEU A 172 -0.86 11.93 9.14
C LEU A 172 -0.61 13.11 10.08
N SER A 173 -1.44 14.16 10.03
CA SER A 173 -1.30 15.29 10.96
C SER A 173 -1.50 14.86 12.42
N ILE A 174 -2.46 13.98 12.67
CA ILE A 174 -2.74 13.44 14.00
C ILE A 174 -1.58 12.54 14.47
N LEU A 175 -1.16 11.59 13.62
CA LEU A 175 -0.11 10.63 13.96
C LEU A 175 1.25 11.29 14.17
N LEU A 176 1.56 12.32 13.39
CA LEU A 176 2.81 13.08 13.51
C LEU A 176 2.75 14.18 14.57
N LYS A 177 1.61 14.34 15.27
CA LYS A 177 1.37 15.41 16.26
C LYS A 177 1.69 16.81 15.71
N LYS A 178 1.43 17.01 14.41
CA LYS A 178 1.56 18.33 13.78
C LYS A 178 0.24 19.07 13.98
N ASP A 179 0.32 20.29 14.51
CA ASP A 179 -0.85 21.16 14.63
C ASP A 179 -1.49 21.33 13.24
N ASN A 180 -2.81 21.12 13.16
CA ASN A 180 -3.60 21.29 11.95
C ASN A 180 -3.77 22.77 11.57
N ALA A 181 -2.68 23.50 11.44
CA ALA A 181 -2.66 24.80 10.77
C ALA A 181 -2.69 24.58 9.25
N VAL A 182 -3.66 23.80 8.77
CA VAL A 182 -3.99 23.77 7.35
C VAL A 182 -4.75 25.04 7.05
N ASN A 183 -4.02 26.08 6.69
CA ASN A 183 -4.57 27.30 6.15
C ASN A 183 -5.28 26.94 4.85
N GLU A 184 -6.62 27.02 4.80
CA GLU A 184 -7.46 26.82 3.61
C GLU A 184 -7.02 27.67 2.41
N LYS A 185 -6.16 28.66 2.61
CA LYS A 185 -5.58 29.52 1.58
C LYS A 185 -4.43 28.89 0.76
N GLN A 186 -3.82 27.78 1.21
CA GLN A 186 -2.72 27.13 0.47
C GLN A 186 -3.18 25.97 -0.43
N ILE A 187 -4.45 25.61 -0.44
CA ILE A 187 -4.99 24.52 -1.27
C ILE A 187 -4.93 24.85 -2.77
N ASN A 188 -4.83 26.11 -3.13
CA ASN A 188 -4.93 26.55 -4.52
C ASN A 188 -3.60 26.87 -5.23
N GLU A 189 -2.43 26.77 -4.60
CA GLU A 189 -1.19 27.28 -5.21
C GLU A 189 0.00 26.32 -5.32
N THR A 190 -0.10 25.07 -4.93
CA THR A 190 1.03 24.15 -5.13
C THR A 190 0.61 22.90 -5.88
N SER A 191 0.97 22.86 -7.17
CA SER A 191 1.18 21.59 -7.85
C SER A 191 2.17 20.79 -7.01
N ASP A 192 1.69 19.73 -6.34
CA ASP A 192 2.54 18.82 -5.58
C ASP A 192 3.58 18.23 -6.54
N ASN A 193 4.82 18.69 -6.48
CA ASN A 193 5.90 18.15 -7.27
C ASN A 193 6.22 16.75 -6.74
N ILE A 194 5.80 15.73 -7.47
CA ILE A 194 6.14 14.34 -7.22
C ILE A 194 7.44 14.03 -7.96
N GLU A 195 8.51 13.80 -7.23
CA GLU A 195 9.76 13.32 -7.81
C GLU A 195 9.85 11.80 -7.69
N PRO A 196 9.92 11.07 -8.83
CA PRO A 196 10.19 9.63 -8.78
C PRO A 196 11.58 9.39 -8.22
N LEU A 197 11.67 8.61 -7.17
CA LEU A 197 12.94 8.15 -6.62
C LEU A 197 13.53 7.12 -7.59
N ALA A 198 14.76 7.38 -8.03
CA ALA A 198 15.43 6.70 -9.11
C ALA A 198 15.24 5.17 -9.12
N LYS A 199 15.23 4.65 -10.34
CA LYS A 199 15.14 3.26 -10.71
C LYS A 199 15.94 2.37 -9.76
N ALA A 200 15.26 1.57 -8.97
CA ALA A 200 15.90 0.51 -8.21
C ALA A 200 16.48 -0.50 -9.21
N ALA A 201 17.79 -0.64 -9.13
CA ALA A 201 18.65 -1.65 -9.74
C ALA A 201 18.57 -1.81 -11.27
N SER A 202 19.49 -1.24 -11.96
CA SER A 202 20.05 -1.79 -13.20
C SER A 202 20.93 -3.00 -12.88
#